data_ef57188df135b0fb1804726a5b29337f
#
_entry.id   ef57188df135b0fb1804726a5b29337f
#
_cell.length_a   1.000
_cell.length_b   1.000
_cell.length_c   1.000
_cell.angle_alpha   90.00
_cell.angle_beta   90.00
_cell.angle_gamma   90.00
#
_symmetry.space_group_name_H-M   'P 1'
#
loop_
_entity.id
_entity.type
_entity.pdbx_description
1 polymer ?
#
loop_
_entity_poly.entity_id
_entity_poly.type
_entity_poly.pdbx_seq_one_letter_code
_entity_poly.pdbx_strand_id
1 'polypeptide(L)'
;MPNSATPPRFNDALLDAAEAVIFRDGIGSFTLDAVAAEANLSKGGLLHHFPSKHKLLESLVARTVACWREDVDQAIASAPEGPGRVARGLLNGCIASPDSWTEHMRRSGMVLVAAMISSNELVQPVREMHLYIRGRLASDSLAPGTGDSIALAMDGLWLGWIFGLHEVSEQRLADVRASLTRTLEAALRQAPAQEPSTSKPLAPVTPKRFPSRAAKASRAARTPRKSPRAKPAPSKRAAKAR
;
A
#
# COMPACT_ATOMS: atom_id res chain seq x y z
N MET A 1 0.93 -0.02 36.71
CA MET A 1 1.35 -1.39 36.37
C MET A 1 2.14 -1.31 35.07
N PRO A 2 3.43 -1.66 35.02
CA PRO A 2 4.16 -1.65 33.76
C PRO A 2 3.62 -2.73 32.84
N ASN A 3 3.32 -2.31 31.63
CA ASN A 3 2.84 -3.15 30.54
C ASN A 3 3.91 -4.21 30.23
N SER A 4 3.61 -5.49 30.50
CA SER A 4 4.49 -6.60 30.16
C SER A 4 4.42 -6.83 28.65
N ALA A 5 5.16 -6.02 27.88
CA ALA A 5 5.35 -6.28 26.47
C ALA A 5 6.00 -7.66 26.33
N THR A 6 5.29 -8.60 25.72
CA THR A 6 5.88 -9.87 25.28
C THR A 6 7.12 -9.53 24.43
N PRO A 7 8.29 -10.15 24.70
CA PRO A 7 9.47 -9.87 23.90
C PRO A 7 9.17 -10.13 22.43
N PRO A 8 9.59 -9.23 21.52
CA PRO A 8 9.33 -9.38 20.09
C PRO A 8 9.83 -10.75 19.63
N ARG A 9 9.02 -11.46 18.86
CA ARG A 9 9.45 -12.70 18.23
C ARG A 9 10.68 -12.39 17.39
N PHE A 10 11.62 -13.30 17.28
CA PHE A 10 12.89 -13.07 16.55
C PHE A 10 12.64 -12.55 15.12
N ASN A 11 11.61 -13.06 14.44
CA ASN A 11 11.20 -12.57 13.12
C ASN A 11 10.74 -11.11 13.13
N ASP A 12 10.12 -10.62 14.22
CA ASP A 12 9.70 -9.23 14.32
C ASP A 12 10.91 -8.30 14.37
N ALA A 13 11.97 -8.66 15.07
CA ALA A 13 13.22 -7.89 15.09
C ALA A 13 13.88 -7.82 13.70
N LEU A 14 13.77 -8.88 12.89
CA LEU A 14 14.26 -8.88 11.51
C LEU A 14 13.41 -7.98 10.60
N LEU A 15 12.11 -7.96 10.82
CA LEU A 15 11.21 -7.06 10.10
C LEU A 15 11.43 -5.59 10.52
N ASP A 16 11.75 -5.32 11.79
CA ASP A 16 12.11 -3.98 12.26
C ASP A 16 13.41 -3.49 11.61
N ALA A 17 14.42 -4.35 11.51
CA ALA A 17 15.66 -4.05 10.79
C ALA A 17 15.39 -3.77 9.29
N ALA A 18 14.52 -4.56 8.66
CA ALA A 18 14.13 -4.36 7.26
C ALA A 18 13.42 -3.02 7.05
N GLU A 19 12.50 -2.65 7.95
CA GLU A 19 11.80 -1.37 7.96
C GLU A 19 12.77 -0.20 8.15
N ALA A 20 13.73 -0.32 9.08
CA ALA A 20 14.75 0.70 9.33
C ALA A 20 15.61 0.97 8.10
N VAL A 21 16.04 -0.08 7.38
CA VAL A 21 16.83 0.04 6.13
C VAL A 21 16.01 0.75 5.04
N ILE A 22 14.74 0.37 4.83
CA ILE A 22 13.88 1.03 3.84
C ILE A 22 13.69 2.51 4.16
N PHE A 23 13.45 2.84 5.43
CA PHE A 23 13.21 4.21 5.86
C PHE A 23 14.45 5.09 5.74
N ARG A 24 15.61 4.62 6.19
CA ARG A 24 16.86 5.37 6.21
C ARG A 24 17.49 5.50 4.83
N ASP A 25 17.57 4.39 4.08
CA ASP A 25 18.40 4.28 2.88
C ASP A 25 17.56 4.18 1.59
N GLY A 26 16.25 4.09 1.72
CA GLY A 26 15.31 3.92 0.61
C GLY A 26 15.27 2.50 0.04
N ILE A 27 14.26 2.25 -0.83
CA ILE A 27 14.04 0.92 -1.44
C ILE A 27 15.18 0.48 -2.35
N GLY A 28 15.92 1.41 -2.95
CA GLY A 28 17.08 1.11 -3.81
C GLY A 28 18.20 0.41 -3.05
N SER A 29 18.42 0.77 -1.80
CA SER A 29 19.44 0.21 -0.91
C SER A 29 18.96 -1.02 -0.12
N PHE A 30 17.68 -1.36 -0.21
CA PHE A 30 17.10 -2.51 0.48
C PHE A 30 17.62 -3.82 -0.11
N THR A 31 18.61 -4.42 0.55
CA THR A 31 19.22 -5.70 0.20
C THR A 31 19.23 -6.64 1.40
N LEU A 32 19.35 -7.95 1.17
CA LEU A 32 19.47 -8.92 2.26
C LEU A 32 20.74 -8.69 3.10
N ASP A 33 21.83 -8.23 2.47
CA ASP A 33 23.07 -7.91 3.17
C ASP A 33 22.92 -6.70 4.09
N ALA A 34 22.24 -5.64 3.62
CA ALA A 34 21.96 -4.46 4.43
C ALA A 34 21.05 -4.79 5.64
N VAL A 35 20.00 -5.59 5.44
CA VAL A 35 19.11 -6.01 6.53
C VAL A 35 19.82 -6.95 7.51
N ALA A 36 20.65 -7.87 7.03
CA ALA A 36 21.42 -8.75 7.89
C ALA A 36 22.41 -7.94 8.77
N ALA A 37 23.10 -6.96 8.18
CA ALA A 37 23.97 -6.06 8.92
C ALA A 37 23.21 -5.25 9.98
N GLU A 38 22.06 -4.68 9.63
CA GLU A 38 21.20 -3.93 10.55
C GLU A 38 20.71 -4.79 11.73
N ALA A 39 20.37 -6.06 11.44
CA ALA A 39 19.91 -7.02 12.43
C ALA A 39 21.08 -7.70 13.22
N ASN A 40 22.33 -7.33 12.98
CA ASN A 40 23.53 -7.97 13.53
C ASN A 40 23.57 -9.49 13.29
N LEU A 41 23.20 -9.91 12.08
CA LEU A 41 23.23 -11.31 11.63
C LEU A 41 24.12 -11.50 10.40
N SER A 42 24.50 -12.77 10.17
CA SER A 42 25.03 -13.16 8.86
C SER A 42 23.90 -13.21 7.81
N LYS A 43 24.24 -13.01 6.53
CA LYS A 43 23.30 -13.20 5.43
C LYS A 43 22.67 -14.60 5.43
N GLY A 44 23.45 -15.65 5.77
CA GLY A 44 22.96 -17.02 5.89
C GLY A 44 21.92 -17.15 7.01
N GLY A 45 22.14 -16.49 8.15
CA GLY A 45 21.20 -16.43 9.25
C GLY A 45 19.87 -15.78 8.84
N LEU A 46 19.92 -14.64 8.13
CA LEU A 46 18.72 -13.99 7.60
C LEU A 46 17.99 -14.87 6.59
N LEU A 47 18.73 -15.52 5.65
CA LEU A 47 18.14 -16.39 4.63
C LEU A 47 17.45 -17.64 5.22
N HIS A 48 17.83 -18.07 6.40
CA HIS A 48 17.14 -19.15 7.11
C HIS A 48 15.69 -18.76 7.49
N HIS A 49 15.46 -17.50 7.80
CA HIS A 49 14.13 -16.95 8.13
C HIS A 49 13.38 -16.44 6.92
N PHE A 50 14.07 -15.77 6.03
CA PHE A 50 13.50 -15.18 4.82
C PHE A 50 14.33 -15.60 3.59
N PRO A 51 13.88 -16.61 2.85
CA PRO A 51 14.67 -17.24 1.77
C PRO A 51 14.95 -16.30 0.58
N SER A 52 14.31 -15.13 0.53
CA SER A 52 14.56 -14.13 -0.52
C SER A 52 14.18 -12.72 -0.05
N LYS A 53 14.73 -11.70 -0.74
CA LYS A 53 14.34 -10.30 -0.57
C LYS A 53 12.81 -10.12 -0.76
N HIS A 54 12.21 -10.83 -1.71
CA HIS A 54 10.77 -10.77 -1.97
C HIS A 54 9.97 -11.29 -0.77
N LYS A 55 10.36 -12.43 -0.19
CA LYS A 55 9.69 -13.00 0.99
C LYS A 55 9.84 -12.15 2.24
N LEU A 56 10.98 -11.49 2.41
CA LEU A 56 11.18 -10.53 3.49
C LEU A 56 10.23 -9.32 3.32
N LEU A 57 10.18 -8.74 2.12
CA LEU A 57 9.30 -7.61 1.84
C LEU A 57 7.81 -8.00 1.91
N GLU A 58 7.44 -9.18 1.44
CA GLU A 58 6.08 -9.73 1.56
C GLU A 58 5.65 -9.83 3.04
N SER A 59 6.50 -10.38 3.89
CA SER A 59 6.24 -10.50 5.33
C SER A 59 6.15 -9.13 6.01
N LEU A 60 7.00 -8.19 5.61
CA LEU A 60 6.98 -6.82 6.12
C LEU A 60 5.68 -6.10 5.75
N VAL A 61 5.24 -6.19 4.48
CA VAL A 61 3.95 -5.63 4.02
C VAL A 61 2.78 -6.26 4.76
N ALA A 62 2.79 -7.58 4.92
CA ALA A 62 1.72 -8.28 5.64
C ALA A 62 1.61 -7.80 7.10
N ARG A 63 2.74 -7.63 7.81
CA ARG A 63 2.78 -7.07 9.16
C ARG A 63 2.24 -5.64 9.20
N THR A 64 2.69 -4.79 8.29
CA THR A 64 2.25 -3.38 8.21
C THR A 64 0.75 -3.27 7.97
N VAL A 65 0.20 -4.07 7.05
CA VAL A 65 -1.24 -4.07 6.77
C VAL A 65 -2.06 -4.63 7.93
N ALA A 66 -1.53 -5.64 8.64
CA ALA A 66 -2.20 -6.19 9.84
C ALA A 66 -2.31 -5.14 10.95
N CYS A 67 -1.21 -4.42 11.27
CA CYS A 67 -1.23 -3.32 12.24
C CYS A 67 -2.22 -2.21 11.80
N TRP A 68 -2.18 -1.80 10.54
CA TRP A 68 -3.13 -0.82 10.01
C TRP A 68 -4.58 -1.28 10.16
N ARG A 69 -4.83 -2.57 9.92
CA ARG A 69 -6.17 -3.15 10.10
C ARG A 69 -6.65 -3.06 11.55
N GLU A 70 -5.79 -3.40 12.49
CA GLU A 70 -6.08 -3.32 13.93
C GLU A 70 -6.36 -1.88 14.35
N ASP A 71 -5.58 -0.91 13.91
CA ASP A 71 -5.77 0.52 14.19
C ASP A 71 -7.12 1.02 13.68
N VAL A 72 -7.49 0.66 12.45
CA VAL A 72 -8.77 1.02 11.84
C VAL A 72 -9.94 0.37 12.61
N ASP A 73 -9.85 -0.91 12.93
CA ASP A 73 -10.91 -1.62 13.65
C ASP A 73 -11.09 -1.05 15.07
N GLN A 74 -10.00 -0.69 15.75
CA GLN A 74 -10.03 -0.05 17.06
C GLN A 74 -10.63 1.37 16.99
N ALA A 75 -10.26 2.15 15.97
CA ALA A 75 -10.82 3.49 15.73
C ALA A 75 -12.33 3.44 15.51
N ILE A 76 -12.81 2.48 14.70
CA ILE A 76 -14.23 2.26 14.46
C ILE A 76 -14.94 1.78 15.74
N ALA A 77 -14.33 0.86 16.49
CA ALA A 77 -14.92 0.36 17.73
C ALA A 77 -15.08 1.46 18.79
N SER A 78 -14.15 2.42 18.81
CA SER A 78 -14.18 3.56 19.75
C SER A 78 -15.19 4.65 19.38
N ALA A 79 -15.73 4.63 18.16
CA ALA A 79 -16.70 5.62 17.71
C ALA A 79 -18.12 5.29 18.22
N PRO A 80 -18.96 6.33 18.50
CA PRO A 80 -20.36 6.15 18.87
C PRO A 80 -21.11 5.30 17.86
N GLU A 81 -21.99 4.42 18.34
CA GLU A 81 -22.83 3.59 17.49
C GLU A 81 -23.83 4.41 16.67
N GLY A 82 -24.30 3.84 15.57
CA GLY A 82 -25.27 4.44 14.67
C GLY A 82 -24.70 4.87 13.32
N PRO A 83 -25.52 5.55 12.50
CA PRO A 83 -25.12 6.00 11.17
C PRO A 83 -23.83 6.83 11.19
N GLY A 84 -22.92 6.59 10.25
CA GLY A 84 -21.64 7.29 10.16
C GLY A 84 -20.59 6.85 11.20
N ARG A 85 -20.76 5.71 11.87
CA ARG A 85 -19.79 5.18 12.85
C ARG A 85 -18.43 4.97 12.26
N VAL A 86 -18.37 4.35 11.08
CA VAL A 86 -17.10 4.04 10.40
C VAL A 86 -16.37 5.34 10.03
N ALA A 87 -17.08 6.28 9.40
CA ALA A 87 -16.52 7.57 9.01
C ALA A 87 -16.03 8.36 10.22
N ARG A 88 -16.79 8.40 11.33
CA ARG A 88 -16.36 9.03 12.60
C ARG A 88 -15.13 8.36 13.19
N GLY A 89 -15.10 7.03 13.19
CA GLY A 89 -13.94 6.28 13.68
C GLY A 89 -12.67 6.63 12.91
N LEU A 90 -12.74 6.61 11.59
CA LEU A 90 -11.61 6.97 10.73
C LEU A 90 -11.15 8.42 10.96
N LEU A 91 -12.08 9.40 11.00
CA LEU A 91 -11.75 10.80 11.26
C LEU A 91 -11.09 11.00 12.62
N ASN A 92 -11.60 10.33 13.66
CA ASN A 92 -11.09 10.48 15.02
C ASN A 92 -9.78 9.69 15.24
N GLY A 93 -9.59 8.55 14.59
CA GLY A 93 -8.38 7.74 14.71
C GLY A 93 -7.21 8.25 13.88
N CYS A 94 -7.49 8.67 12.63
CA CYS A 94 -6.41 8.97 11.69
C CYS A 94 -6.07 10.47 11.60
N ILE A 95 -7.00 11.38 11.96
CA ILE A 95 -6.79 12.84 11.89
C ILE A 95 -6.97 13.48 13.29
N ALA A 96 -6.65 12.73 14.35
CA ALA A 96 -6.90 13.18 15.72
C ALA A 96 -5.99 14.35 16.12
N SER A 97 -4.68 14.14 16.02
CA SER A 97 -3.66 15.13 16.39
C SER A 97 -2.36 14.89 15.60
N PRO A 98 -1.43 15.86 15.56
CA PRO A 98 -0.09 15.65 14.99
C PRO A 98 0.65 14.49 15.63
N ASP A 99 0.42 14.23 16.91
CA ASP A 99 1.09 13.13 17.65
C ASP A 99 0.75 11.75 17.12
N SER A 100 -0.41 11.59 16.42
CA SER A 100 -0.76 10.36 15.75
C SER A 100 0.03 10.14 14.45
N TRP A 101 0.67 11.21 13.91
CA TRP A 101 1.48 11.18 12.68
C TRP A 101 2.95 10.96 13.04
N THR A 102 3.23 9.80 13.58
CA THR A 102 4.53 9.45 14.13
C THR A 102 5.53 9.05 13.07
N GLU A 103 6.82 9.10 13.43
CA GLU A 103 7.89 8.54 12.58
C GLU A 103 7.66 7.05 12.30
N HIS A 104 7.11 6.30 13.25
CA HIS A 104 6.75 4.91 13.04
C HIS A 104 5.71 4.75 11.91
N MET A 105 4.63 5.55 11.92
CA MET A 105 3.64 5.55 10.84
C MET A 105 4.28 5.91 9.49
N ARG A 106 5.24 6.85 9.48
CA ARG A 106 5.97 7.23 8.27
C ARG A 106 6.84 6.08 7.76
N ARG A 107 7.53 5.38 8.65
CA ARG A 107 8.32 4.18 8.30
C ARG A 107 7.45 3.10 7.68
N SER A 108 6.35 2.77 8.34
CA SER A 108 5.37 1.80 7.83
C SER A 108 4.80 2.21 6.47
N GLY A 109 4.53 3.48 6.28
CA GLY A 109 4.10 4.01 4.98
C GLY A 109 5.14 3.84 3.88
N MET A 110 6.41 4.06 4.18
CA MET A 110 7.50 3.84 3.22
C MET A 110 7.62 2.37 2.80
N VAL A 111 7.26 1.42 3.68
CA VAL A 111 7.17 -0.01 3.33
C VAL A 111 6.12 -0.24 2.24
N LEU A 112 4.93 0.37 2.38
CA LEU A 112 3.86 0.24 1.39
C LEU A 112 4.26 0.87 0.04
N VAL A 113 4.93 2.03 0.06
CA VAL A 113 5.50 2.65 -1.15
C VAL A 113 6.56 1.73 -1.78
N ALA A 114 7.45 1.14 -0.98
CA ALA A 114 8.46 0.20 -1.44
C ALA A 114 7.83 -1.03 -2.13
N ALA A 115 6.73 -1.55 -1.58
CA ALA A 115 5.97 -2.63 -2.18
C ALA A 115 5.37 -2.25 -3.54
N MET A 116 4.79 -1.05 -3.65
CA MET A 116 4.21 -0.54 -4.90
C MET A 116 5.24 -0.45 -6.03
N ILE A 117 6.48 -0.07 -5.69
CA ILE A 117 7.57 0.05 -6.66
C ILE A 117 8.14 -1.33 -7.04
N SER A 118 8.20 -2.26 -6.07
CA SER A 118 8.90 -3.54 -6.24
C SER A 118 8.11 -4.56 -7.03
N SER A 119 6.84 -4.77 -6.73
CA SER A 119 6.00 -5.78 -7.39
C SER A 119 4.51 -5.50 -7.20
N ASN A 120 3.74 -5.71 -8.27
CA ASN A 120 2.29 -5.60 -8.23
C ASN A 120 1.63 -6.63 -7.29
N GLU A 121 2.29 -7.76 -7.05
CA GLU A 121 1.80 -8.81 -6.14
C GLU A 121 1.88 -8.38 -4.69
N LEU A 122 2.94 -7.67 -4.31
CA LEU A 122 3.12 -7.14 -2.96
C LEU A 122 2.09 -6.08 -2.56
N VAL A 123 1.42 -5.47 -3.53
CA VAL A 123 0.37 -4.47 -3.28
C VAL A 123 -0.99 -5.13 -2.98
N GLN A 124 -1.13 -6.43 -3.19
CA GLN A 124 -2.42 -7.11 -3.02
C GLN A 124 -3.00 -6.96 -1.59
N PRO A 125 -2.25 -7.14 -0.49
CA PRO A 125 -2.77 -6.91 0.86
C PRO A 125 -3.25 -5.47 1.08
N VAL A 126 -2.58 -4.49 0.48
CA VAL A 126 -2.97 -3.07 0.56
C VAL A 126 -4.31 -2.84 -0.15
N ARG A 127 -4.50 -3.43 -1.34
CA ARG A 127 -5.79 -3.36 -2.07
C ARG A 127 -6.93 -3.99 -1.28
N GLU A 128 -6.67 -5.13 -0.65
CA GLU A 128 -7.66 -5.82 0.19
C GLU A 128 -8.04 -4.97 1.39
N MET A 129 -7.09 -4.27 2.01
CA MET A 129 -7.35 -3.34 3.09
C MET A 129 -8.21 -2.15 2.65
N HIS A 130 -7.93 -1.55 1.50
CA HIS A 130 -8.78 -0.49 0.93
C HIS A 130 -10.20 -0.99 0.61
N LEU A 131 -10.33 -2.19 0.05
CA LEU A 131 -11.63 -2.82 -0.20
C LEU A 131 -12.40 -3.06 1.10
N TYR A 132 -11.70 -3.47 2.16
CA TYR A 132 -12.28 -3.63 3.49
C TYR A 132 -12.83 -2.31 4.04
N ILE A 133 -12.03 -1.25 4.04
CA ILE A 133 -12.47 0.08 4.51
C ILE A 133 -13.67 0.57 3.70
N ARG A 134 -13.61 0.48 2.37
CA ARG A 134 -14.72 0.88 1.49
C ARG A 134 -15.98 0.07 1.74
N GLY A 135 -15.86 -1.24 1.95
CA GLY A 135 -17.00 -2.08 2.29
C GLY A 135 -17.67 -1.67 3.61
N ARG A 136 -16.85 -1.31 4.63
CA ARG A 136 -17.35 -0.79 5.90
C ARG A 136 -18.04 0.57 5.74
N LEU A 137 -17.46 1.49 4.97
CA LEU A 137 -18.05 2.80 4.66
C LEU A 137 -19.34 2.69 3.85
N ALA A 138 -19.42 1.75 2.92
CA ALA A 138 -20.64 1.51 2.14
C ALA A 138 -21.82 1.05 3.00
N SER A 139 -21.55 0.39 4.13
CA SER A 139 -22.56 -0.05 5.10
C SER A 139 -22.82 0.95 6.24
N ASP A 140 -22.23 2.14 6.20
CA ASP A 140 -22.23 3.13 7.28
C ASP A 140 -23.49 4.06 7.29
N SER A 141 -24.48 3.72 6.48
CA SER A 141 -25.76 4.47 6.38
C SER A 141 -25.59 5.95 6.03
N LEU A 142 -24.62 6.27 5.20
CA LEU A 142 -24.35 7.62 4.69
C LEU A 142 -24.89 7.80 3.27
N ALA A 143 -25.10 9.05 2.87
CA ALA A 143 -25.37 9.36 1.48
C ALA A 143 -24.24 8.84 0.58
N PRO A 144 -24.55 8.32 -0.64
CA PRO A 144 -23.56 7.79 -1.55
C PRO A 144 -22.38 8.75 -1.79
N GLY A 145 -21.15 8.24 -1.77
CA GLY A 145 -19.93 9.01 -2.00
C GLY A 145 -19.37 9.75 -0.77
N THR A 146 -20.15 9.93 0.32
CA THR A 146 -19.66 10.65 1.51
C THR A 146 -18.49 9.90 2.16
N GLY A 147 -18.64 8.61 2.40
CA GLY A 147 -17.57 7.78 2.98
C GLY A 147 -16.34 7.72 2.07
N ASP A 148 -16.54 7.55 0.76
CA ASP A 148 -15.43 7.56 -0.20
C ASP A 148 -14.70 8.90 -0.23
N SER A 149 -15.40 10.03 -0.16
CA SER A 149 -14.78 11.36 -0.12
C SER A 149 -13.90 11.55 1.13
N ILE A 150 -14.35 11.06 2.28
CA ILE A 150 -13.57 11.08 3.53
C ILE A 150 -12.33 10.20 3.39
N ALA A 151 -12.48 8.96 2.91
CA ALA A 151 -11.36 8.05 2.73
C ALA A 151 -10.32 8.59 1.75
N LEU A 152 -10.75 9.15 0.61
CA LEU A 152 -9.85 9.75 -0.38
C LEU A 152 -9.12 10.98 0.15
N ALA A 153 -9.77 11.80 0.98
CA ALA A 153 -9.12 12.94 1.63
C ALA A 153 -8.03 12.48 2.61
N MET A 154 -8.30 11.40 3.37
CA MET A 154 -7.32 10.80 4.28
C MET A 154 -6.14 10.18 3.52
N ASP A 155 -6.40 9.43 2.45
CA ASP A 155 -5.37 8.85 1.58
C ASP A 155 -4.48 9.95 0.99
N GLY A 156 -5.08 11.04 0.50
CA GLY A 156 -4.34 12.19 -0.04
C GLY A 156 -3.48 12.90 0.99
N LEU A 157 -4.00 13.10 2.21
CA LEU A 157 -3.27 13.71 3.31
C LEU A 157 -2.08 12.84 3.71
N TRP A 158 -2.28 11.53 3.84
CA TRP A 158 -1.26 10.57 4.22
C TRP A 158 -0.16 10.44 3.14
N LEU A 159 -0.53 10.27 1.87
CA LEU A 159 0.43 10.21 0.77
C LEU A 159 1.24 11.50 0.65
N GLY A 160 0.58 12.66 0.74
CA GLY A 160 1.26 13.93 0.70
C GLY A 160 2.30 14.12 1.82
N TRP A 161 1.98 13.63 3.02
CA TRP A 161 2.92 13.66 4.14
C TRP A 161 4.10 12.69 3.93
N ILE A 162 3.85 11.44 3.49
CA ILE A 162 4.91 10.46 3.23
C ILE A 162 5.89 10.94 2.19
N PHE A 163 5.39 11.55 1.11
CA PHE A 163 6.23 12.09 0.04
C PHE A 163 6.79 13.48 0.34
N GLY A 164 6.52 14.06 1.52
CA GLY A 164 6.99 15.39 1.89
C GLY A 164 6.42 16.52 1.04
N LEU A 165 5.24 16.31 0.41
CA LEU A 165 4.55 17.32 -0.39
C LEU A 165 3.92 18.42 0.49
N HIS A 166 3.68 18.12 1.74
CA HIS A 166 3.19 19.06 2.75
C HIS A 166 3.58 18.62 4.15
N GLU A 167 3.65 19.60 5.04
CA GLU A 167 3.80 19.36 6.47
C GLU A 167 2.45 19.04 7.12
N VAL A 168 2.49 18.23 8.17
CA VAL A 168 1.35 17.92 9.02
C VAL A 168 1.46 18.82 10.26
N SER A 169 0.83 20.00 10.22
CA SER A 169 0.71 20.90 11.36
C SER A 169 -0.62 20.68 12.08
N GLU A 170 -0.66 21.04 13.36
CA GLU A 170 -1.88 20.98 14.18
C GLU A 170 -3.03 21.75 13.53
N GLN A 171 -2.77 22.98 13.07
CA GLN A 171 -3.77 23.82 12.41
C GLN A 171 -4.32 23.14 11.15
N ARG A 172 -3.44 22.61 10.30
CA ARG A 172 -3.88 21.93 9.05
C ARG A 172 -4.74 20.70 9.33
N LEU A 173 -4.35 19.88 10.30
CA LEU A 173 -5.16 18.71 10.69
C LEU A 173 -6.51 19.14 11.27
N ALA A 174 -6.53 20.17 12.12
CA ALA A 174 -7.76 20.71 12.68
C ALA A 174 -8.71 21.24 11.59
N ASP A 175 -8.19 21.98 10.61
CA ASP A 175 -8.97 22.53 9.50
C ASP A 175 -9.56 21.43 8.60
N VAL A 176 -8.73 20.45 8.21
CA VAL A 176 -9.17 19.31 7.39
C VAL A 176 -10.19 18.50 8.15
N ARG A 177 -9.93 18.18 9.42
CA ARG A 177 -10.87 17.42 10.26
C ARG A 177 -12.20 18.15 10.42
N ALA A 178 -12.18 19.45 10.72
CA ALA A 178 -13.39 20.26 10.85
C ALA A 178 -14.19 20.29 9.54
N SER A 179 -13.51 20.38 8.40
CA SER A 179 -14.18 20.34 7.09
C SER A 179 -14.83 18.98 6.81
N LEU A 180 -14.10 17.88 7.03
CA LEU A 180 -14.64 16.52 6.83
C LEU A 180 -15.76 16.19 7.82
N THR A 181 -15.67 16.68 9.08
CA THR A 181 -16.73 16.51 10.08
C THR A 181 -18.00 17.24 9.64
N ARG A 182 -17.91 18.48 9.15
CA ARG A 182 -19.09 19.19 8.60
C ARG A 182 -19.72 18.45 7.42
N THR A 183 -18.91 17.87 6.55
CA THR A 183 -19.38 17.06 5.41
C THR A 183 -20.14 15.83 5.91
N LEU A 184 -19.58 15.11 6.89
CA LEU A 184 -20.22 13.96 7.52
C LEU A 184 -21.54 14.32 8.19
N GLU A 185 -21.57 15.40 8.99
CA GLU A 185 -22.77 15.85 9.68
C GLU A 185 -23.87 16.30 8.70
N ALA A 186 -23.50 16.96 7.60
CA ALA A 186 -24.44 17.31 6.55
C ALA A 186 -25.07 16.07 5.90
N ALA A 187 -24.25 15.05 5.60
CA ALA A 187 -24.72 13.79 5.04
C ALA A 187 -25.63 13.02 6.00
N LEU A 188 -25.34 13.04 7.31
CA LEU A 188 -26.17 12.43 8.33
C LEU A 188 -27.55 13.10 8.45
N ARG A 189 -27.63 14.43 8.29
CA ARG A 189 -28.92 15.15 8.27
C ARG A 189 -29.75 14.87 7.03
N GLN A 190 -29.12 14.49 5.93
CA GLN A 190 -29.78 14.18 4.64
C GLN A 190 -30.09 12.70 4.49
N ALA A 191 -29.54 11.84 5.35
CA ALA A 191 -29.81 10.42 5.30
C ALA A 191 -31.33 10.20 5.59
N PRO A 192 -32.05 9.54 4.68
CA PRO A 192 -33.45 9.20 4.97
C PRO A 192 -33.51 8.30 6.20
N ALA A 193 -34.51 8.47 7.04
CA ALA A 193 -34.78 7.55 8.15
C ALA A 193 -34.89 6.14 7.57
N GLN A 194 -33.84 5.32 7.75
CA GLN A 194 -33.77 4.00 7.14
C GLN A 194 -34.72 3.05 7.84
N GLU A 195 -35.63 2.49 7.07
CA GLU A 195 -36.18 1.16 7.38
C GLU A 195 -35.04 0.14 7.36
N PRO A 196 -35.05 -0.91 8.22
CA PRO A 196 -33.95 -1.88 8.28
C PRO A 196 -33.73 -2.53 6.91
N SER A 197 -32.65 -2.14 6.25
CA SER A 197 -32.29 -2.63 4.92
C SER A 197 -31.91 -4.10 5.01
N THR A 198 -32.71 -4.96 4.40
CA THR A 198 -32.33 -6.33 4.04
C THR A 198 -31.36 -6.31 2.84
N SER A 199 -30.24 -5.60 2.96
CA SER A 199 -29.25 -5.57 1.90
C SER A 199 -28.49 -6.89 1.86
N LYS A 200 -28.71 -7.59 0.75
CA LYS A 200 -27.95 -8.76 0.34
C LYS A 200 -26.44 -8.42 0.33
N PRO A 201 -25.56 -9.27 0.88
CA PRO A 201 -24.13 -9.01 0.85
C PRO A 201 -23.65 -8.78 -0.59
N LEU A 202 -22.91 -7.70 -0.81
CA LEU A 202 -22.29 -7.41 -2.10
C LEU A 202 -21.38 -8.59 -2.46
N ALA A 203 -21.59 -9.15 -3.66
CA ALA A 203 -20.72 -10.20 -4.18
C ALA A 203 -19.27 -9.70 -4.20
N PRO A 204 -18.28 -10.55 -3.90
CA PRO A 204 -16.88 -10.13 -3.89
C PRO A 204 -16.50 -9.61 -5.27
N VAL A 205 -16.06 -8.34 -5.31
CA VAL A 205 -15.55 -7.71 -6.52
C VAL A 205 -14.23 -8.40 -6.85
N THR A 206 -14.26 -9.28 -7.85
CA THR A 206 -13.03 -9.87 -8.39
C THR A 206 -12.19 -8.75 -9.01
N PRO A 207 -10.97 -8.52 -8.54
CA PRO A 207 -10.12 -7.47 -9.08
C PRO A 207 -9.82 -7.78 -10.55
N LYS A 208 -10.18 -6.86 -11.45
CA LYS A 208 -9.75 -6.95 -12.86
C LYS A 208 -8.22 -6.96 -12.85
N ARG A 209 -7.63 -8.07 -13.33
CA ARG A 209 -6.18 -8.17 -13.50
C ARG A 209 -5.71 -7.02 -14.40
N PHE A 210 -4.93 -6.11 -13.84
CA PHE A 210 -4.20 -5.17 -14.66
C PHE A 210 -3.19 -5.95 -15.51
N PRO A 211 -3.11 -5.70 -16.85
CA PRO A 211 -2.18 -6.42 -17.69
C PRO A 211 -0.75 -6.17 -17.21
N SER A 212 -0.04 -7.24 -16.82
CA SER A 212 1.35 -7.14 -16.42
C SER A 212 2.18 -6.64 -17.61
N ARG A 213 3.18 -5.81 -17.34
CA ARG A 213 4.10 -5.26 -18.34
C ARG A 213 4.81 -6.35 -19.15
N ALA A 214 4.91 -7.58 -18.63
CA ALA A 214 5.46 -8.75 -19.29
C ALA A 214 4.61 -9.23 -20.49
N ALA A 215 3.29 -9.04 -20.46
CA ALA A 215 2.42 -9.45 -21.58
C ALA A 215 2.58 -8.57 -22.83
N LYS A 216 3.05 -7.32 -22.70
CA LYS A 216 3.36 -6.45 -23.84
C LYS A 216 4.66 -6.80 -24.56
N ALA A 217 5.67 -7.33 -23.85
CA ALA A 217 6.94 -7.72 -24.45
C ALA A 217 6.81 -8.97 -25.33
N SER A 218 5.95 -9.91 -24.98
CA SER A 218 5.74 -11.16 -25.75
C SER A 218 5.01 -10.95 -27.08
N ARG A 219 4.20 -9.87 -27.19
CA ARG A 219 3.46 -9.60 -28.44
C ARG A 219 4.30 -8.87 -29.49
N ALA A 220 5.35 -8.16 -29.07
CA ALA A 220 6.28 -7.45 -30.00
C ALA A 220 7.31 -8.39 -30.64
N ALA A 221 7.53 -9.60 -30.08
CA ALA A 221 8.54 -10.56 -30.57
C ALA A 221 8.01 -11.54 -31.65
N ARG A 222 6.75 -11.45 -32.08
CA ARG A 222 6.12 -12.37 -33.04
C ARG A 222 5.89 -11.82 -34.43
N THR A 223 6.60 -10.81 -34.89
CA THR A 223 6.63 -10.45 -36.31
C THR A 223 7.80 -11.20 -36.97
N PRO A 224 7.57 -12.04 -37.99
CA PRO A 224 8.66 -12.76 -38.65
C PRO A 224 9.51 -11.75 -39.44
N ARG A 225 10.75 -11.60 -39.03
CA ARG A 225 11.77 -10.82 -39.73
C ARG A 225 12.03 -11.49 -41.07
N LYS A 226 11.58 -10.89 -42.18
CA LYS A 226 11.93 -11.31 -43.53
C LYS A 226 13.44 -11.25 -43.67
N SER A 227 14.06 -12.40 -43.95
CA SER A 227 15.49 -12.50 -44.27
C SER A 227 15.83 -11.72 -45.52
N PRO A 228 16.93 -10.97 -45.56
CA PRO A 228 17.40 -10.36 -46.79
C PRO A 228 17.93 -11.43 -47.72
N ARG A 229 17.40 -11.44 -48.94
CA ARG A 229 17.81 -12.29 -50.05
C ARG A 229 19.29 -12.03 -50.37
N ALA A 230 20.14 -13.07 -50.30
CA ALA A 230 21.56 -13.01 -50.67
C ALA A 230 21.69 -12.63 -52.15
N LYS A 231 22.53 -11.62 -52.45
CA LYS A 231 22.98 -11.31 -53.80
C LYS A 231 24.03 -12.34 -54.22
N PRO A 232 24.01 -12.83 -55.50
CA PRO A 232 25.01 -13.75 -56.00
C PRO A 232 26.35 -13.06 -56.17
N ALA A 233 27.45 -13.77 -55.85
CA ALA A 233 28.82 -13.31 -56.01
C ALA A 233 29.20 -13.21 -57.50
N PRO A 234 30.07 -12.24 -57.87
CA PRO A 234 30.54 -12.12 -59.26
C PRO A 234 31.61 -13.19 -59.56
N SER A 235 31.46 -13.84 -60.69
CA SER A 235 32.35 -14.83 -61.26
C SER A 235 33.72 -14.24 -61.60
N LYS A 236 34.78 -14.87 -61.11
CA LYS A 236 36.16 -14.62 -61.56
C LYS A 236 36.35 -15.13 -62.98
N ARG A 237 36.54 -14.23 -63.92
CA ARG A 237 37.05 -14.57 -65.26
C ARG A 237 38.48 -14.05 -65.37
N ALA A 238 39.35 -14.98 -65.76
CA ALA A 238 40.75 -14.80 -65.98
C ALA A 238 41.08 -13.71 -67.03
N ALA A 239 42.11 -12.94 -66.80
CA ALA A 239 42.82 -12.26 -67.83
C ALA A 239 44.29 -12.61 -67.72
N LYS A 240 44.76 -13.22 -68.80
CA LYS A 240 46.12 -13.62 -69.09
C LYS A 240 46.71 -12.54 -70.04
N ALA A 241 48.00 -12.23 -69.88
CA ALA A 241 48.90 -11.62 -70.84
C ALA A 241 48.81 -10.06 -71.06
N ARG A 242 49.74 -9.33 -70.66
CA ARG A 242 51.10 -9.00 -71.16
C ARG A 242 51.76 -8.06 -70.15
#